data_883b9757e60c77c8b2ebabb49a62788b
#
_entry.id   883b9757e60c77c8b2ebabb49a62788b
#
_cell.length_a   1.000
_cell.length_b   1.000
_cell.length_c   1.000
_cell.angle_alpha   90.00
_cell.angle_beta   90.00
_cell.angle_gamma   90.00
#
_symmetry.space_group_name_H-M   'P 1'
#
loop_
_entity.id
_entity.type
_entity.pdbx_description
1 polymer ?
#
loop_
_entity_poly.entity_id
_entity_poly.type
_entity_poly.pdbx_seq_one_letter_code
_entity_poly.pdbx_strand_id
1 'polypeptide(L)'
;VIKMDLNEKTIDRTVIYNGKIVDVEIHTVTLPNGETSTRELVYHNGAVAVCAVTSENEVVLVKQFRKPIEKPLLEIPAGKLEDNEDRIEAAKRELEEETGYIAKELTHVVDMYGSPGFCDEQLSIYFTDNLEKGTVNLDEDEFVEIVKVPIENIKSMLINKEIEDAKTIIALQHLLLNYNHSN
;
A
#
# COMPACT_ATOMS: atom_id res chain seq x y z
N VAL A 1 -2.87 -25.13 -28.53
CA VAL A 1 -1.86 -24.61 -27.59
C VAL A 1 -2.01 -25.39 -26.31
N ILE A 2 -1.03 -26.23 -25.95
CA ILE A 2 -1.01 -26.95 -24.67
C ILE A 2 -0.84 -25.87 -23.60
N LYS A 3 -1.83 -25.72 -22.71
CA LYS A 3 -1.77 -24.79 -21.60
C LYS A 3 -0.80 -25.39 -20.56
N MET A 4 0.36 -24.77 -20.37
CA MET A 4 1.32 -25.18 -19.35
C MET A 4 0.69 -24.93 -17.97
N ASP A 5 0.75 -25.92 -17.08
CA ASP A 5 0.44 -25.71 -15.66
C ASP A 5 1.63 -25.01 -15.02
N LEU A 6 1.41 -23.80 -14.51
CA LEU A 6 2.44 -22.98 -13.89
C LEU A 6 2.51 -23.14 -12.36
N ASN A 7 1.73 -24.06 -11.79
CA ASN A 7 1.75 -24.29 -10.35
C ASN A 7 3.10 -24.85 -9.89
N GLU A 8 3.57 -24.33 -8.77
CA GLU A 8 4.72 -24.83 -8.04
C GLU A 8 4.23 -25.44 -6.72
N LYS A 9 4.38 -26.77 -6.59
CA LYS A 9 3.92 -27.46 -5.38
C LYS A 9 5.04 -27.47 -4.34
N THR A 10 4.78 -26.91 -3.17
CA THR A 10 5.67 -27.04 -2.01
C THR A 10 5.75 -28.50 -1.56
N ILE A 11 6.95 -29.03 -1.46
CA ILE A 11 7.26 -30.39 -0.98
C ILE A 11 7.98 -30.40 0.37
N ASP A 12 8.62 -29.28 0.74
CA ASP A 12 9.23 -29.08 2.05
C ASP A 12 9.28 -27.58 2.37
N ARG A 13 9.30 -27.23 3.65
CA ARG A 13 9.46 -25.84 4.10
C ARG A 13 10.29 -25.74 5.37
N THR A 14 11.07 -24.67 5.46
CA THR A 14 11.88 -24.32 6.63
C THR A 14 11.59 -22.89 7.04
N VAL A 15 11.14 -22.68 8.28
CA VAL A 15 10.98 -21.35 8.86
C VAL A 15 12.35 -20.79 9.20
N ILE A 16 12.68 -19.61 8.69
CA ILE A 16 13.96 -18.92 8.92
C ILE A 16 13.81 -17.85 9.98
N TYR A 17 12.70 -17.10 9.95
CA TYR A 17 12.43 -16.03 10.90
C TYR A 17 10.91 -15.91 11.10
N ASN A 18 10.51 -15.73 12.34
CA ASN A 18 9.14 -15.40 12.71
C ASN A 18 9.17 -14.09 13.49
N GLY A 19 8.69 -13.02 12.87
CA GLY A 19 8.80 -11.65 13.37
C GLY A 19 7.47 -11.02 13.75
N LYS A 20 7.53 -9.76 14.15
CA LYS A 20 6.33 -8.96 14.46
C LYS A 20 5.63 -8.45 13.19
N ILE A 21 6.39 -8.26 12.10
CA ILE A 21 5.89 -7.63 10.85
C ILE A 21 5.89 -8.64 9.71
N VAL A 22 6.96 -9.45 9.62
CA VAL A 22 7.14 -10.41 8.54
C VAL A 22 7.59 -11.75 9.07
N ASP A 23 7.16 -12.81 8.39
CA ASP A 23 7.71 -14.16 8.54
C ASP A 23 8.52 -14.49 7.29
N VAL A 24 9.62 -15.21 7.46
CA VAL A 24 10.50 -15.63 6.35
C VAL A 24 10.64 -17.12 6.34
N GLU A 25 10.33 -17.74 5.21
CA GLU A 25 10.45 -19.17 5.00
C GLU A 25 11.25 -19.50 3.72
N ILE A 26 11.89 -20.65 3.72
CA ILE A 26 12.45 -21.27 2.50
C ILE A 26 11.60 -22.49 2.17
N HIS A 27 11.04 -22.51 0.96
CA HIS A 27 10.30 -23.66 0.44
C HIS A 27 11.09 -24.39 -0.63
N THR A 28 11.09 -25.71 -0.58
CA THR A 28 11.46 -26.55 -1.72
C THR A 28 10.19 -26.84 -2.52
N VAL A 29 10.22 -26.54 -3.81
CA VAL A 29 9.05 -26.69 -4.69
C VAL A 29 9.35 -27.59 -5.88
N THR A 30 8.30 -28.22 -6.40
CA THR A 30 8.35 -28.91 -7.70
C THR A 30 7.96 -27.94 -8.80
N LEU A 31 8.82 -27.76 -9.79
CA LEU A 31 8.60 -26.91 -10.96
C LEU A 31 7.65 -27.55 -11.98
N PRO A 32 7.08 -26.77 -12.92
CA PRO A 32 6.23 -27.30 -14.01
C PRO A 32 6.89 -28.35 -14.89
N ASN A 33 8.22 -28.38 -14.97
CA ASN A 33 9.00 -29.43 -15.72
C ASN A 33 9.30 -30.67 -14.89
N GLY A 34 8.87 -30.72 -13.62
CA GLY A 34 9.11 -31.85 -12.70
C GLY A 34 10.42 -31.76 -11.91
N GLU A 35 11.26 -30.77 -12.18
CA GLU A 35 12.48 -30.52 -11.39
C GLU A 35 12.14 -29.87 -10.05
N THR A 36 13.12 -29.80 -9.16
CA THR A 36 12.97 -29.10 -7.87
C THR A 36 13.78 -27.83 -7.84
N SER A 37 13.27 -26.83 -7.07
CA SER A 37 13.96 -25.57 -6.81
C SER A 37 13.61 -25.06 -5.42
N THR A 38 14.29 -24.01 -4.97
CA THR A 38 13.97 -23.34 -3.72
C THR A 38 13.33 -21.97 -3.97
N ARG A 39 12.48 -21.53 -3.00
CA ARG A 39 11.88 -20.19 -2.96
C ARG A 39 12.12 -19.59 -1.58
N GLU A 40 12.61 -18.37 -1.56
CA GLU A 40 12.66 -17.54 -0.35
C GLU A 40 11.39 -16.73 -0.33
N LEU A 41 10.61 -16.85 0.74
CA LEU A 41 9.27 -16.28 0.85
C LEU A 41 9.19 -15.38 2.09
N VAL A 42 8.55 -14.24 1.91
CA VAL A 42 8.20 -13.30 2.97
C VAL A 42 6.69 -13.22 3.08
N TYR A 43 6.16 -13.49 4.25
CA TYR A 43 4.73 -13.39 4.55
C TYR A 43 4.44 -12.12 5.33
N HIS A 44 3.35 -11.45 4.99
CA HIS A 44 2.90 -10.19 5.59
C HIS A 44 1.37 -10.15 5.70
N ASN A 45 0.85 -9.54 6.76
CA ASN A 45 -0.61 -9.48 7.00
C ASN A 45 -1.38 -8.68 5.93
N GLY A 46 -0.68 -7.98 5.07
CA GLY A 46 -1.25 -7.06 4.10
C GLY A 46 -1.36 -5.63 4.62
N ALA A 47 -1.76 -4.73 3.74
CA ALA A 47 -1.84 -3.31 4.04
C ALA A 47 -3.00 -2.65 3.30
N VAL A 48 -3.32 -1.43 3.71
CA VAL A 48 -4.31 -0.56 3.09
C VAL A 48 -3.72 0.82 2.86
N ALA A 49 -4.22 1.55 1.87
CA ALA A 49 -3.83 2.92 1.59
C ALA A 49 -5.00 3.74 1.06
N VAL A 50 -5.01 5.03 1.32
CA VAL A 50 -6.11 5.91 0.93
C VAL A 50 -5.62 7.11 0.14
N CYS A 51 -6.11 7.26 -1.09
CA CYS A 51 -6.00 8.50 -1.86
C CYS A 51 -7.14 9.42 -1.43
N ALA A 52 -6.85 10.37 -0.55
CA ALA A 52 -7.83 11.28 0.01
C ALA A 52 -7.70 12.67 -0.61
N VAL A 53 -8.84 13.26 -1.02
CA VAL A 53 -8.93 14.59 -1.62
C VAL A 53 -9.78 15.49 -0.74
N THR A 54 -9.27 16.67 -0.40
CA THR A 54 -9.99 17.67 0.41
C THR A 54 -10.99 18.46 -0.42
N SER A 55 -11.90 19.18 0.25
CA SER A 55 -12.84 20.13 -0.38
C SER A 55 -12.14 21.28 -1.13
N GLU A 56 -10.88 21.55 -0.81
CA GLU A 56 -10.04 22.52 -1.50
C GLU A 56 -9.31 21.96 -2.74
N ASN A 57 -9.67 20.76 -3.20
CA ASN A 57 -9.00 20.04 -4.28
C ASN A 57 -7.49 19.78 -4.03
N GLU A 58 -7.15 19.44 -2.80
CA GLU A 58 -5.81 19.03 -2.41
C GLU A 58 -5.77 17.54 -2.09
N VAL A 59 -4.76 16.85 -2.59
CA VAL A 59 -4.45 15.46 -2.19
C VAL A 59 -3.75 15.49 -0.83
N VAL A 60 -4.22 14.69 0.10
CA VAL A 60 -3.58 14.51 1.40
C VAL A 60 -2.49 13.46 1.27
N LEU A 61 -1.26 13.87 1.46
CA LEU A 61 -0.07 13.02 1.49
C LEU A 61 0.58 13.07 2.87
N VAL A 62 1.39 12.07 3.15
CA VAL A 62 2.21 11.97 4.35
C VAL A 62 3.66 11.82 3.95
N LYS A 63 4.56 12.47 4.69
CA LYS A 63 5.99 12.31 4.52
C LYS A 63 6.56 11.62 5.74
N GLN A 64 7.18 10.46 5.55
CA GLN A 64 7.77 9.68 6.62
C GLN A 64 9.10 9.07 6.20
N PHE A 65 9.97 8.80 7.18
CA PHE A 65 11.26 8.17 6.95
C PHE A 65 11.08 6.66 6.77
N ARG A 66 11.63 6.12 5.69
CA ARG A 66 11.61 4.68 5.39
C ARG A 66 12.99 4.07 5.64
N LYS A 67 13.14 3.40 6.79
CA LYS A 67 14.42 2.82 7.22
C LYS A 67 15.09 1.90 6.20
N PRO A 68 14.37 1.03 5.43
CA PRO A 68 15.03 0.15 4.46
C PRO A 68 15.77 0.87 3.34
N ILE A 69 15.36 2.10 3.02
CA ILE A 69 15.95 2.91 1.94
C ILE A 69 16.66 4.16 2.47
N GLU A 70 16.72 4.34 3.79
CA GLU A 70 17.45 5.42 4.50
C GLU A 70 17.07 6.83 4.03
N LYS A 71 15.80 7.06 3.68
CA LYS A 71 15.33 8.39 3.27
C LYS A 71 13.83 8.58 3.53
N PRO A 72 13.35 9.86 3.64
CA PRO A 72 11.93 10.14 3.65
C PRO A 72 11.30 9.92 2.28
N LEU A 73 10.06 9.42 2.26
CA LEU A 73 9.20 9.37 1.07
C LEU A 73 7.95 10.21 1.30
N LEU A 74 7.38 10.69 0.20
CA LEU A 74 6.06 11.30 0.14
C LEU A 74 5.08 10.23 -0.35
N GLU A 75 4.08 9.91 0.46
CA GLU A 75 3.20 8.76 0.29
C GLU A 75 1.73 9.15 0.52
N ILE A 76 0.79 8.40 -0.05
CA ILE A 76 -0.60 8.42 0.45
C ILE A 76 -0.64 7.76 1.83
N PRO A 77 -1.54 8.19 2.74
CA PRO A 77 -1.74 7.55 4.04
C PRO A 77 -1.96 6.05 3.90
N ALA A 78 -1.25 5.26 4.71
CA ALA A 78 -1.26 3.81 4.57
C ALA A 78 -0.76 3.11 5.84
N GLY A 79 -1.37 1.97 6.16
CA GLY A 79 -0.92 1.16 7.26
C GLY A 79 -1.23 -0.32 7.11
N LYS A 80 -0.76 -1.10 8.07
CA LYS A 80 -0.90 -2.56 8.11
C LYS A 80 -2.27 -2.96 8.62
N LEU A 81 -2.75 -4.10 8.13
CA LEU A 81 -3.91 -4.75 8.73
C LEU A 81 -3.57 -5.33 10.10
N GLU A 82 -4.45 -5.12 11.05
CA GLU A 82 -4.46 -5.88 12.29
C GLU A 82 -5.05 -7.28 12.07
N ASP A 83 -4.89 -8.18 13.04
CA ASP A 83 -5.39 -9.55 12.95
C ASP A 83 -6.92 -9.58 12.77
N ASN A 84 -7.38 -10.14 11.66
CA ASN A 84 -8.80 -10.25 11.26
C ASN A 84 -9.51 -8.90 11.06
N GLU A 85 -8.80 -7.82 10.84
CA GLU A 85 -9.38 -6.50 10.58
C GLU A 85 -9.98 -6.43 9.16
N ASP A 86 -11.18 -5.82 9.04
CA ASP A 86 -11.75 -5.51 7.75
C ASP A 86 -10.94 -4.41 7.04
N ARG A 87 -10.67 -4.60 5.74
CA ARG A 87 -9.81 -3.69 4.98
C ARG A 87 -10.35 -2.26 4.86
N ILE A 88 -11.66 -2.10 4.80
CA ILE A 88 -12.28 -0.76 4.71
C ILE A 88 -12.15 -0.05 6.05
N GLU A 89 -12.39 -0.76 7.16
CA GLU A 89 -12.27 -0.19 8.50
C GLU A 89 -10.80 0.13 8.83
N ALA A 90 -9.86 -0.72 8.46
CA ALA A 90 -8.43 -0.43 8.53
C ALA A 90 -8.05 0.84 7.75
N ALA A 91 -8.55 0.98 6.52
CA ALA A 91 -8.26 2.14 5.69
C ALA A 91 -8.81 3.45 6.30
N LYS A 92 -9.99 3.41 6.90
CA LYS A 92 -10.54 4.57 7.63
C LYS A 92 -9.72 4.91 8.87
N ARG A 93 -9.34 3.90 9.66
CA ARG A 93 -8.54 4.04 10.87
C ARG A 93 -7.19 4.68 10.55
N GLU A 94 -6.44 4.12 9.61
CA GLU A 94 -5.12 4.61 9.21
C GLU A 94 -5.17 6.04 8.66
N LEU A 95 -6.18 6.36 7.84
CA LEU A 95 -6.37 7.72 7.34
C LEU A 95 -6.57 8.72 8.48
N GLU A 96 -7.41 8.38 9.48
CA GLU A 96 -7.66 9.26 10.62
C GLU A 96 -6.42 9.38 11.51
N GLU A 97 -5.77 8.27 11.86
CA GLU A 97 -4.60 8.23 12.73
C GLU A 97 -3.45 9.07 12.17
N GLU A 98 -3.10 8.89 10.89
CA GLU A 98 -1.99 9.59 10.26
C GLU A 98 -2.31 11.05 9.89
N THR A 99 -3.57 11.38 9.57
CA THR A 99 -3.90 12.68 8.95
C THR A 99 -4.95 13.50 9.69
N GLY A 100 -5.68 12.90 10.62
CA GLY A 100 -6.81 13.53 11.27
C GLY A 100 -8.01 13.76 10.34
N TYR A 101 -8.11 13.05 9.21
CA TYR A 101 -9.26 13.08 8.33
C TYR A 101 -10.07 11.78 8.46
N ILE A 102 -11.39 11.91 8.60
CA ILE A 102 -12.34 10.80 8.63
C ILE A 102 -12.97 10.67 7.25
N ALA A 103 -12.82 9.51 6.62
CA ALA A 103 -13.52 9.19 5.38
C ALA A 103 -14.97 8.79 5.65
N LYS A 104 -15.92 9.48 5.04
CA LYS A 104 -17.34 9.10 5.08
C LYS A 104 -17.62 7.87 4.22
N GLU A 105 -16.99 7.82 3.07
CA GLU A 105 -17.10 6.74 2.10
C GLU A 105 -15.72 6.43 1.52
N LEU A 106 -15.47 5.17 1.23
CA LEU A 106 -14.27 4.72 0.55
C LEU A 106 -14.66 3.93 -0.70
N THR A 107 -14.09 4.32 -1.83
CA THR A 107 -14.24 3.59 -3.09
C THR A 107 -12.98 2.75 -3.30
N HIS A 108 -13.14 1.43 -3.47
CA HIS A 108 -12.02 0.54 -3.78
C HIS A 108 -11.46 0.86 -5.16
N VAL A 109 -10.14 1.01 -5.24
CA VAL A 109 -9.40 1.30 -6.48
C VAL A 109 -8.78 0.03 -7.04
N VAL A 110 -7.95 -0.63 -6.26
CA VAL A 110 -7.22 -1.84 -6.68
C VAL A 110 -6.64 -2.59 -5.48
N ASP A 111 -6.57 -3.91 -5.61
CA ASP A 111 -5.70 -4.76 -4.81
C ASP A 111 -4.43 -5.04 -5.59
N MET A 112 -3.28 -4.78 -5.00
CA MET A 112 -1.99 -4.94 -5.66
C MET A 112 -0.99 -5.72 -4.82
N TYR A 113 0.00 -6.29 -5.50
CA TYR A 113 1.16 -6.91 -4.88
C TYR A 113 2.40 -6.08 -5.24
N GLY A 114 3.15 -5.64 -4.22
CA GLY A 114 4.34 -4.82 -4.42
C GLY A 114 5.54 -5.63 -4.93
N SER A 115 5.72 -6.84 -4.41
CA SER A 115 6.88 -7.70 -4.68
C SER A 115 6.51 -9.18 -4.80
N PRO A 116 5.60 -9.56 -5.73
CA PRO A 116 5.01 -10.91 -5.77
C PRO A 116 6.01 -12.02 -6.13
N GLY A 117 7.25 -11.68 -6.47
CA GLY A 117 8.31 -12.65 -6.70
C GLY A 117 8.84 -13.32 -5.42
N PHE A 118 8.61 -12.70 -4.25
CA PHE A 118 9.07 -13.26 -2.97
C PHE A 118 8.18 -12.88 -1.77
N CYS A 119 7.28 -11.91 -1.90
CA CYS A 119 6.43 -11.45 -0.80
C CYS A 119 4.96 -11.54 -1.20
N ASP A 120 4.13 -11.99 -0.26
CA ASP A 120 2.68 -12.13 -0.42
C ASP A 120 1.90 -10.90 0.04
N GLU A 121 2.57 -9.80 0.42
CA GLU A 121 1.89 -8.57 0.82
C GLU A 121 0.90 -8.11 -0.24
N GLN A 122 -0.38 -8.19 0.10
CA GLN A 122 -1.46 -7.60 -0.68
C GLN A 122 -1.83 -6.24 -0.08
N LEU A 123 -1.75 -5.19 -0.90
CA LEU A 123 -2.13 -3.84 -0.52
C LEU A 123 -3.39 -3.41 -1.26
N SER A 124 -4.42 -2.97 -0.51
CA SER A 124 -5.65 -2.41 -1.08
C SER A 124 -5.60 -0.90 -1.08
N ILE A 125 -5.80 -0.29 -2.25
CA ILE A 125 -5.89 1.17 -2.40
C ILE A 125 -7.36 1.58 -2.47
N TYR A 126 -7.72 2.58 -1.69
CA TYR A 126 -9.03 3.22 -1.68
C TYR A 126 -8.93 4.69 -2.09
N PHE A 127 -10.05 5.24 -2.53
CA PHE A 127 -10.22 6.66 -2.85
C PHE A 127 -11.35 7.27 -2.03
N THR A 128 -11.20 8.54 -1.64
CA THR A 128 -12.28 9.36 -1.08
C THR A 128 -12.07 10.84 -1.37
N ASP A 129 -13.16 11.57 -1.61
CA ASP A 129 -13.24 13.03 -1.65
C ASP A 129 -14.29 13.56 -0.65
N ASN A 130 -14.82 12.68 0.20
CA ASN A 130 -15.81 12.99 1.24
C ASN A 130 -15.19 12.84 2.63
N LEU A 131 -14.56 13.92 3.09
CA LEU A 131 -13.77 13.96 4.32
C LEU A 131 -14.42 14.84 5.38
N GLU A 132 -14.33 14.40 6.63
CA GLU A 132 -14.56 15.21 7.82
C GLU A 132 -13.27 15.39 8.61
N LYS A 133 -13.26 16.38 9.51
CA LYS A 133 -12.14 16.57 10.44
C LYS A 133 -12.28 15.64 11.63
N GLY A 134 -11.27 14.85 11.88
CA GLY A 134 -11.05 14.03 13.05
C GLY A 134 -9.83 14.50 13.84
N THR A 135 -9.12 13.56 14.46
CA THR A 135 -7.96 13.84 15.31
C THR A 135 -6.80 12.93 14.91
N VAL A 136 -5.62 13.52 14.71
CA VAL A 136 -4.39 12.76 14.50
C VAL A 136 -4.05 11.97 15.77
N ASN A 137 -3.74 10.70 15.62
CA ASN A 137 -3.40 9.80 16.74
C ASN A 137 -2.34 8.79 16.29
N LEU A 138 -1.11 9.28 16.06
CA LEU A 138 0.02 8.45 15.65
C LEU A 138 0.44 7.50 16.77
N ASP A 139 0.99 6.37 16.41
CA ASP A 139 1.68 5.47 17.33
C ASP A 139 2.92 6.16 17.93
N GLU A 140 3.38 5.73 19.12
CA GLU A 140 4.49 6.38 19.85
C GLU A 140 5.81 6.44 19.05
N ASP A 141 6.01 5.51 18.10
CA ASP A 141 7.19 5.39 17.25
C ASP A 141 6.95 5.86 15.80
N GLU A 142 5.79 6.47 15.52
CA GLU A 142 5.46 7.05 14.20
C GLU A 142 5.72 8.56 14.17
N PHE A 143 6.45 8.99 13.15
CA PHE A 143 6.78 10.39 12.90
C PHE A 143 6.41 10.73 11.45
N VAL A 144 5.26 11.39 11.29
CA VAL A 144 4.65 11.68 9.99
C VAL A 144 4.42 13.19 9.86
N GLU A 145 4.79 13.75 8.71
CA GLU A 145 4.48 15.12 8.32
C GLU A 145 3.34 15.12 7.29
N ILE A 146 2.22 15.75 7.59
CA ILE A 146 1.08 15.86 6.66
C ILE A 146 1.41 16.92 5.60
N VAL A 147 1.30 16.56 4.33
CA VAL A 147 1.54 17.43 3.18
C VAL A 147 0.30 17.45 2.29
N LYS A 148 -0.27 18.64 2.06
CA LYS A 148 -1.39 18.81 1.14
C LYS A 148 -0.87 19.35 -0.18
N VAL A 149 -1.26 18.71 -1.26
CA VAL A 149 -0.81 19.05 -2.61
C VAL A 149 -2.00 19.32 -3.51
N PRO A 150 -2.11 20.53 -4.12
CA PRO A 150 -3.14 20.80 -5.11
C PRO A 150 -3.13 19.76 -6.23
N ILE A 151 -4.30 19.25 -6.62
CA ILE A 151 -4.43 18.21 -7.66
C ILE A 151 -3.74 18.63 -8.97
N GLU A 152 -3.79 19.90 -9.31
CA GLU A 152 -3.15 20.45 -10.51
C GLU A 152 -1.63 20.26 -10.55
N ASN A 153 -0.97 20.14 -9.38
CA ASN A 153 0.45 19.93 -9.26
C ASN A 153 0.86 18.44 -9.37
N ILE A 154 -0.07 17.52 -9.15
CA ILE A 154 0.22 16.07 -9.10
C ILE A 154 0.86 15.57 -10.39
N LYS A 155 0.35 16.01 -11.55
CA LYS A 155 0.91 15.60 -12.84
C LYS A 155 2.37 16.00 -13.00
N SER A 156 2.73 17.23 -12.61
CA SER A 156 4.14 17.70 -12.68
C SER A 156 5.03 16.96 -11.70
N MET A 157 4.56 16.67 -10.49
CA MET A 157 5.33 15.92 -9.49
C MET A 157 5.62 14.48 -9.96
N LEU A 158 4.67 13.80 -10.59
CA LEU A 158 4.90 12.48 -11.19
C LEU A 158 5.91 12.53 -12.34
N ILE A 159 5.81 13.52 -13.23
CA ILE A 159 6.74 13.70 -14.37
C ILE A 159 8.17 14.01 -13.86
N ASN A 160 8.29 14.85 -12.84
CA ASN A 160 9.55 15.24 -12.23
C ASN A 160 10.13 14.16 -11.30
N LYS A 161 9.43 13.04 -11.09
CA LYS A 161 9.86 11.93 -10.22
C LYS A 161 10.03 12.34 -8.76
N GLU A 162 9.19 13.24 -8.29
CA GLU A 162 9.15 13.67 -6.89
C GLU A 162 8.43 12.63 -6.01
N ILE A 163 7.62 11.78 -6.63
CA ILE A 163 6.94 10.64 -6.00
C ILE A 163 7.64 9.36 -6.43
N GLU A 164 8.14 8.61 -5.46
CA GLU A 164 8.90 7.37 -5.71
C GLU A 164 8.20 6.12 -5.15
N ASP A 165 7.20 6.30 -4.28
CA ASP A 165 6.43 5.21 -3.69
C ASP A 165 5.40 4.64 -4.68
N ALA A 166 5.44 3.32 -4.88
CA ALA A 166 4.65 2.65 -5.91
C ALA A 166 3.13 2.79 -5.69
N LYS A 167 2.63 2.56 -4.46
CA LYS A 167 1.20 2.69 -4.15
C LYS A 167 0.70 4.11 -4.38
N THR A 168 1.52 5.10 -4.04
CA THR A 168 1.21 6.52 -4.24
C THR A 168 1.17 6.87 -5.72
N ILE A 169 2.14 6.42 -6.52
CA ILE A 169 2.12 6.60 -7.98
C ILE A 169 0.85 6.03 -8.60
N ILE A 170 0.47 4.80 -8.23
CA ILE A 170 -0.74 4.14 -8.75
C ILE A 170 -1.99 4.93 -8.38
N ALA A 171 -2.12 5.32 -7.11
CA ALA A 171 -3.27 6.07 -6.62
C ALA A 171 -3.40 7.45 -7.31
N LEU A 172 -2.29 8.17 -7.44
CA LEU A 172 -2.28 9.49 -8.10
C LEU A 172 -2.53 9.40 -9.61
N GLN A 173 -2.05 8.35 -10.28
CA GLN A 173 -2.41 8.09 -11.68
C GLN A 173 -3.89 7.76 -11.83
N HIS A 174 -4.46 6.94 -10.94
CA HIS A 174 -5.89 6.67 -10.91
C HIS A 174 -6.69 7.96 -10.73
N LEU A 175 -6.29 8.81 -9.79
CA LEU A 175 -6.89 10.12 -9.56
C LEU A 175 -6.91 10.96 -10.84
N LEU A 176 -5.76 11.12 -11.50
CA LEU A 176 -5.66 11.93 -12.74
C LEU A 176 -6.48 11.39 -13.91
N LEU A 177 -6.74 10.09 -13.95
CA LEU A 177 -7.50 9.44 -15.01
C LEU A 177 -9.02 9.53 -14.80
N ASN A 178 -9.47 9.53 -13.55
CA ASN A 178 -10.88 9.33 -13.21
C ASN A 178 -11.52 10.51 -12.48
N TYR A 179 -10.71 11.36 -11.86
CA TYR A 179 -11.23 12.53 -11.14
C TYR A 179 -11.51 13.67 -12.12
N ASN A 180 -12.77 13.85 -12.48
CA ASN A 180 -13.20 15.00 -13.25
C ASN A 180 -13.33 16.18 -12.28
N HIS A 181 -12.50 17.20 -12.45
CA HIS A 181 -12.74 18.49 -11.82
C HIS A 181 -14.13 18.96 -12.26
N SER A 182 -15.10 18.86 -11.36
CA SER A 182 -16.40 19.53 -11.55
C SER A 182 -16.12 21.02 -11.57
N ASN A 183 -16.11 21.63 -12.77
CA ASN A 183 -16.03 23.07 -12.97
C ASN A 183 -17.26 23.75 -12.39
#